data_d910cade3597e02ef774ef6a4d8fb378
#
_entry.id   d910cade3597e02ef774ef6a4d8fb378
#
_cell.length_a   1.000
_cell.length_b   1.000
_cell.length_c   1.000
_cell.angle_alpha   90.00
_cell.angle_beta   90.00
_cell.angle_gamma   90.00
#
_symmetry.space_group_name_H-M   'P 1'
#
loop_
_entity.id
_entity.type
_entity.pdbx_description
1 polymer ?
#
loop_
_entity_poly.entity_id
_entity_poly.type
_entity_poly.pdbx_seq_one_letter_code
_entity_poly.pdbx_strand_id
1 'polypeptide(L)'
;MAETKSSPKKHVAVLAFPFGSHPLSLLALVRKLAQDAPNVEFSFLNTPKSNHSLFSTAKPDEILPNIKAYDVADGVPKGHVLSPNPIEGVELFIKVSPENFRRGLEMAEAENGMKISCLLTDAFLSFSLEVAEDLHVPWIPVWSPFPYSLSAHVYIDLIRQRFVNNEVEDTTLECIPGLSQMRVSDLPMEGILGDIEGSLFSRMLSEVGSVLPRASAVVLNSYEELNPPLLNDDLKTNFRSVLNVGFHTLLNPSQFGSDVSGCISWLDKQKERSVVYVSFGTVSSPPHNELIALAEALEESGLPFLWSLKDYIKDLLPKAFVEKTRMQGKIVPWTPQSQVLAHGSIAVFVTHCGSNSVVESIAYGVPMIGRPCFGDHRMIGRMVEDVWGIGVKVEGGILTKNGLLKSLDFILGHGKGKEMRDKAQALKKTVQCAASPNGPAAKDLSHLVELLSES
;
A
#
# COMPACT_ATOMS: atom_id res chain seq x y z
N MET A 1 42.65 6.48 -26.07
CA MET A 1 41.44 6.60 -25.23
C MET A 1 40.37 5.75 -25.93
N ALA A 2 39.98 4.65 -25.30
CA ALA A 2 38.88 3.83 -25.82
C ALA A 2 37.59 4.59 -25.52
N GLU A 3 36.84 4.97 -26.55
CA GLU A 3 35.48 5.42 -26.41
C GLU A 3 34.70 4.29 -25.73
N THR A 4 34.33 4.49 -24.47
CA THR A 4 33.32 3.68 -23.82
C THR A 4 32.03 3.90 -24.59
N LYS A 5 31.66 2.95 -25.46
CA LYS A 5 30.33 2.90 -26.07
C LYS A 5 29.34 2.89 -24.92
N SER A 6 28.66 4.02 -24.66
CA SER A 6 27.52 4.05 -23.76
C SER A 6 26.50 3.04 -24.29
N SER A 7 26.04 2.12 -23.44
CA SER A 7 24.93 1.23 -23.79
C SER A 7 23.77 2.08 -24.34
N PRO A 8 23.04 1.60 -25.37
CA PRO A 8 21.91 2.34 -25.90
C PRO A 8 20.93 2.65 -24.77
N LYS A 9 20.44 3.88 -24.74
CA LYS A 9 19.39 4.27 -23.79
C LYS A 9 18.16 3.40 -23.97
N LYS A 10 17.53 2.99 -22.89
CA LYS A 10 16.28 2.24 -22.86
C LYS A 10 15.14 3.14 -22.42
N HIS A 11 13.92 2.84 -22.86
CA HIS A 11 12.73 3.61 -22.54
C HIS A 11 11.66 2.73 -21.89
N VAL A 12 11.46 2.90 -20.61
CA VAL A 12 10.44 2.19 -19.82
C VAL A 12 9.22 3.08 -19.63
N ALA A 13 8.05 2.58 -20.04
CA ALA A 13 6.81 3.26 -19.74
C ALA A 13 6.22 2.70 -18.43
N VAL A 14 5.82 3.62 -17.54
CA VAL A 14 5.25 3.31 -16.23
C VAL A 14 3.78 3.70 -16.22
N LEU A 15 2.87 2.74 -16.08
CA LEU A 15 1.43 2.97 -16.05
C LEU A 15 0.93 2.86 -14.61
N ALA A 16 0.45 3.97 -14.05
CA ALA A 16 0.04 4.04 -12.66
C ALA A 16 -1.47 4.04 -12.48
N PHE A 17 -1.97 3.23 -11.54
CA PHE A 17 -3.35 3.29 -11.07
C PHE A 17 -3.51 4.52 -10.16
N PRO A 18 -4.41 5.50 -10.46
CA PRO A 18 -4.38 6.84 -9.84
C PRO A 18 -5.03 6.94 -8.47
N PHE A 19 -5.48 5.83 -7.88
CA PHE A 19 -6.29 5.85 -6.65
C PHE A 19 -5.52 5.33 -5.42
N GLY A 20 -5.96 5.79 -4.25
CA GLY A 20 -5.37 5.39 -2.98
C GLY A 20 -3.88 5.77 -2.89
N SER A 21 -3.08 4.85 -2.39
CA SER A 21 -1.63 5.00 -2.25
C SER A 21 -0.83 4.33 -3.39
N HIS A 22 -1.51 3.74 -4.37
CA HIS A 22 -0.88 3.04 -5.49
C HIS A 22 0.14 3.89 -6.24
N PRO A 23 -0.21 5.12 -6.72
CA PRO A 23 0.72 5.88 -7.54
C PRO A 23 1.93 6.38 -6.74
N LEU A 24 1.78 6.64 -5.44
CA LEU A 24 2.89 7.02 -4.56
C LEU A 24 3.86 5.84 -4.37
N SER A 25 3.33 4.65 -4.12
CA SER A 25 4.11 3.42 -3.96
C SER A 25 4.89 3.10 -5.24
N LEU A 26 4.22 3.15 -6.40
CA LEU A 26 4.85 2.90 -7.69
C LEU A 26 5.93 3.94 -8.03
N LEU A 27 5.66 5.24 -7.79
CA LEU A 27 6.65 6.30 -8.03
C LEU A 27 7.87 6.15 -7.12
N ALA A 28 7.69 5.71 -5.86
CA ALA A 28 8.81 5.46 -4.96
C ALA A 28 9.74 4.36 -5.50
N LEU A 29 9.18 3.28 -6.03
CA LEU A 29 9.93 2.24 -6.72
C LEU A 29 10.65 2.80 -7.97
N VAL A 30 9.92 3.52 -8.84
CA VAL A 30 10.47 4.10 -10.08
C VAL A 30 11.64 5.06 -9.80
N ARG A 31 11.54 5.88 -8.77
CA ARG A 31 12.64 6.76 -8.36
C ARG A 31 13.90 5.98 -7.95
N LYS A 32 13.71 4.87 -7.22
CA LYS A 32 14.84 4.00 -6.88
C LYS A 32 15.46 3.36 -8.12
N LEU A 33 14.62 2.84 -9.03
CA LEU A 33 15.09 2.27 -10.29
C LEU A 33 15.81 3.29 -11.17
N ALA A 34 15.31 4.52 -11.24
CA ALA A 34 15.91 5.59 -12.01
C ALA A 34 17.28 6.05 -11.46
N GLN A 35 17.49 5.96 -10.15
CA GLN A 35 18.79 6.18 -9.52
C GLN A 35 19.77 5.05 -9.85
N ASP A 36 19.30 3.81 -9.83
CA ASP A 36 20.16 2.62 -10.04
C ASP A 36 20.41 2.35 -11.54
N ALA A 37 19.54 2.84 -12.42
CA ALA A 37 19.63 2.70 -13.87
C ALA A 37 19.62 4.08 -14.60
N PRO A 38 20.69 4.89 -14.51
CA PRO A 38 20.71 6.24 -15.07
C PRO A 38 20.68 6.27 -16.60
N ASN A 39 20.87 5.15 -17.27
CA ASN A 39 20.75 4.97 -18.73
C ASN A 39 19.35 4.58 -19.19
N VAL A 40 18.39 4.45 -18.27
CA VAL A 40 16.98 4.15 -18.56
C VAL A 40 16.15 5.42 -18.38
N GLU A 41 15.36 5.77 -19.40
CA GLU A 41 14.38 6.84 -19.34
C GLU A 41 13.02 6.27 -18.91
N PHE A 42 12.38 6.90 -17.93
CA PHE A 42 11.09 6.48 -17.41
C PHE A 42 10.00 7.50 -17.76
N SER A 43 8.99 7.06 -18.51
CA SER A 43 7.78 7.84 -18.77
C SER A 43 6.68 7.42 -17.80
N PHE A 44 6.39 8.28 -16.82
CA PHE A 44 5.39 8.01 -15.78
C PHE A 44 4.02 8.54 -16.20
N LEU A 45 3.12 7.65 -16.61
CA LEU A 45 1.79 7.97 -17.09
C LEU A 45 0.76 7.86 -15.96
N ASN A 46 0.05 8.94 -15.67
CA ASN A 46 -0.99 9.00 -14.64
C ASN A 46 -1.97 10.14 -14.92
N THR A 47 -3.05 10.26 -14.13
CA THR A 47 -4.00 11.35 -14.30
C THR A 47 -3.39 12.71 -13.89
N PRO A 48 -3.83 13.85 -14.49
CA PRO A 48 -3.29 15.17 -14.19
C PRO A 48 -3.31 15.50 -12.69
N LYS A 49 -4.42 15.16 -12.02
CA LYS A 49 -4.57 15.39 -10.58
C LYS A 49 -3.55 14.58 -9.76
N SER A 50 -3.34 13.32 -10.11
CA SER A 50 -2.39 12.45 -9.43
C SER A 50 -0.95 12.90 -9.70
N ASN A 51 -0.58 13.19 -10.95
CA ASN A 51 0.72 13.72 -11.31
C ASN A 51 1.02 15.04 -10.59
N HIS A 52 0.07 15.97 -10.57
CA HIS A 52 0.25 17.22 -9.82
C HIS A 52 0.54 16.95 -8.34
N SER A 53 -0.21 16.06 -7.70
CA SER A 53 0.01 15.71 -6.30
C SER A 53 1.40 15.10 -6.02
N LEU A 54 1.90 14.26 -6.95
CA LEU A 54 3.15 13.52 -6.79
C LEU A 54 4.40 14.33 -7.11
N PHE A 55 4.32 15.21 -8.12
CA PHE A 55 5.50 15.91 -8.65
C PHE A 55 5.58 17.37 -8.23
N SER A 56 4.46 18.05 -7.90
CA SER A 56 4.49 19.46 -7.49
C SER A 56 5.09 19.68 -6.09
N THR A 57 5.08 18.66 -5.23
CA THR A 57 5.62 18.71 -3.87
C THR A 57 7.05 18.18 -3.78
N ALA A 58 7.61 17.68 -4.88
CA ALA A 58 8.96 17.13 -4.93
C ALA A 58 10.00 18.27 -4.72
N LYS A 59 10.98 17.99 -3.86
CA LYS A 59 12.12 18.89 -3.69
C LYS A 59 13.05 18.83 -4.90
N PRO A 60 13.87 19.86 -5.17
CA PRO A 60 14.76 19.88 -6.33
C PRO A 60 15.70 18.66 -6.43
N ASP A 61 16.15 18.13 -5.30
CA ASP A 61 17.01 16.94 -5.18
C ASP A 61 16.25 15.61 -5.40
N GLU A 62 14.93 15.66 -5.40
CA GLU A 62 14.04 14.50 -5.67
C GLU A 62 13.62 14.41 -7.16
N ILE A 63 13.95 15.43 -7.95
CA ILE A 63 13.65 15.49 -9.39
C ILE A 63 14.78 14.77 -10.14
N LEU A 64 14.51 13.56 -10.60
CA LEU A 64 15.45 12.79 -11.41
C LEU A 64 15.24 13.12 -12.89
N PRO A 65 16.31 13.49 -13.63
CA PRO A 65 16.21 13.94 -15.01
C PRO A 65 15.70 12.85 -15.98
N ASN A 66 15.83 11.58 -15.59
CA ASN A 66 15.39 10.44 -16.37
C ASN A 66 13.97 9.94 -15.99
N ILE A 67 13.18 10.74 -15.24
CA ILE A 67 11.76 10.49 -15.02
C ILE A 67 10.96 11.67 -15.58
N LYS A 68 10.03 11.39 -16.49
CA LYS A 68 9.11 12.38 -17.06
C LYS A 68 7.67 11.97 -16.84
N ALA A 69 6.85 12.88 -16.31
CA ALA A 69 5.42 12.65 -16.10
C ALA A 69 4.62 12.98 -17.37
N TYR A 70 3.62 12.12 -17.67
CA TYR A 70 2.68 12.30 -18.76
C TYR A 70 1.26 12.20 -18.23
N ASP A 71 0.41 13.13 -18.65
CA ASP A 71 -0.98 13.17 -18.22
C ASP A 71 -1.86 12.31 -19.12
N VAL A 72 -2.64 11.41 -18.52
CA VAL A 72 -3.68 10.62 -19.17
C VAL A 72 -5.05 11.02 -18.62
N ALA A 73 -6.07 11.11 -19.49
CA ALA A 73 -7.40 11.54 -19.05
C ALA A 73 -8.01 10.53 -18.06
N ASP A 74 -8.67 11.06 -17.03
CA ASP A 74 -9.28 10.28 -15.93
C ASP A 74 -10.72 9.78 -16.23
N GLY A 75 -11.27 10.13 -17.39
CA GLY A 75 -12.62 9.75 -17.80
C GLY A 75 -13.75 10.56 -17.17
N VAL A 76 -13.45 11.50 -16.28
CA VAL A 76 -14.46 12.35 -15.64
C VAL A 76 -14.94 13.40 -16.66
N PRO A 77 -16.25 13.44 -17.00
CA PRO A 77 -16.77 14.41 -17.95
C PRO A 77 -16.59 15.85 -17.44
N LYS A 78 -16.34 16.78 -18.36
CA LYS A 78 -16.16 18.20 -18.00
C LYS A 78 -17.41 18.72 -17.29
N GLY A 79 -17.22 19.28 -16.08
CA GLY A 79 -18.29 19.82 -15.25
C GLY A 79 -19.04 18.76 -14.40
N HIS A 80 -18.69 17.49 -14.53
CA HIS A 80 -19.24 16.45 -13.66
C HIS A 80 -18.63 16.54 -12.25
N VAL A 81 -19.49 16.46 -11.23
CA VAL A 81 -19.08 16.40 -9.83
C VAL A 81 -19.25 14.97 -9.34
N LEU A 82 -18.14 14.34 -8.98
CA LEU A 82 -18.18 12.97 -8.47
C LEU A 82 -19.04 12.89 -7.21
N SER A 83 -19.82 11.81 -7.10
CA SER A 83 -20.58 11.51 -5.89
C SER A 83 -19.65 11.19 -4.72
N PRO A 84 -20.16 11.11 -3.48
CA PRO A 84 -19.40 10.66 -2.33
C PRO A 84 -18.93 9.18 -2.42
N ASN A 85 -19.45 8.41 -3.39
CA ASN A 85 -19.02 7.04 -3.62
C ASN A 85 -17.63 7.03 -4.30
N PRO A 86 -16.57 6.55 -3.64
CA PRO A 86 -15.23 6.55 -4.22
C PRO A 86 -15.09 5.65 -5.45
N ILE A 87 -15.98 4.68 -5.65
CA ILE A 87 -15.94 3.74 -6.77
C ILE A 87 -16.31 4.44 -8.10
N GLU A 88 -17.15 5.47 -8.08
CA GLU A 88 -17.56 6.19 -9.31
C GLU A 88 -16.35 6.69 -10.12
N GLY A 89 -15.41 7.36 -9.46
CA GLY A 89 -14.20 7.86 -10.12
C GLY A 89 -13.32 6.73 -10.66
N VAL A 90 -13.25 5.61 -9.96
CA VAL A 90 -12.52 4.41 -10.39
C VAL A 90 -13.15 3.82 -11.65
N GLU A 91 -14.47 3.70 -11.69
CA GLU A 91 -15.22 3.16 -12.84
C GLU A 91 -15.08 4.02 -14.10
N LEU A 92 -15.20 5.35 -13.94
CA LEU A 92 -14.99 6.29 -15.04
C LEU A 92 -13.58 6.17 -15.61
N PHE A 93 -12.56 6.05 -14.74
CA PHE A 93 -11.17 5.87 -15.15
C PHE A 93 -10.97 4.54 -15.88
N ILE A 94 -11.40 3.40 -15.30
CA ILE A 94 -11.23 2.07 -15.90
C ILE A 94 -11.82 2.01 -17.30
N LYS A 95 -13.01 2.60 -17.49
CA LYS A 95 -13.73 2.60 -18.79
C LYS A 95 -12.91 3.18 -19.93
N VAL A 96 -12.06 4.19 -19.66
CA VAL A 96 -11.32 4.92 -20.70
C VAL A 96 -9.81 4.66 -20.66
N SER A 97 -9.32 4.03 -19.61
CA SER A 97 -7.88 3.87 -19.37
C SER A 97 -7.13 3.14 -20.49
N PRO A 98 -7.63 2.04 -21.12
CA PRO A 98 -6.87 1.36 -22.17
C PRO A 98 -6.51 2.29 -23.33
N GLU A 99 -7.48 3.04 -23.83
CA GLU A 99 -7.28 3.95 -24.94
C GLU A 99 -6.44 5.18 -24.55
N ASN A 100 -6.70 5.76 -23.37
CA ASN A 100 -5.97 6.93 -22.90
C ASN A 100 -4.49 6.62 -22.60
N PHE A 101 -4.20 5.45 -22.07
CA PHE A 101 -2.81 5.02 -21.89
C PHE A 101 -2.12 4.77 -23.23
N ARG A 102 -2.76 4.13 -24.23
CA ARG A 102 -2.18 3.95 -25.57
C ARG A 102 -1.76 5.29 -26.18
N ARG A 103 -2.62 6.32 -26.11
CA ARG A 103 -2.28 7.69 -26.56
C ARG A 103 -1.13 8.31 -25.76
N GLY A 104 -1.12 8.09 -24.45
CA GLY A 104 -0.01 8.55 -23.59
C GLY A 104 1.33 7.91 -23.93
N LEU A 105 1.33 6.63 -24.30
CA LEU A 105 2.51 5.91 -24.77
C LEU A 105 3.03 6.47 -26.10
N GLU A 106 2.14 6.73 -27.06
CA GLU A 106 2.50 7.36 -28.35
C GLU A 106 3.11 8.75 -28.13
N MET A 107 2.55 9.56 -27.22
CA MET A 107 3.11 10.87 -26.87
C MET A 107 4.51 10.72 -26.24
N ALA A 108 4.68 9.78 -25.32
CA ALA A 108 5.97 9.54 -24.67
C ALA A 108 7.05 9.09 -25.66
N GLU A 109 6.73 8.21 -26.61
CA GLU A 109 7.64 7.81 -27.68
C GLU A 109 8.02 8.99 -28.59
N ALA A 110 7.03 9.78 -29.01
CA ALA A 110 7.24 10.92 -29.87
C ALA A 110 8.15 12.00 -29.24
N GLU A 111 7.95 12.29 -27.95
CA GLU A 111 8.72 13.28 -27.23
C GLU A 111 10.14 12.81 -26.86
N ASN A 112 10.31 11.54 -26.51
CA ASN A 112 11.63 10.98 -26.16
C ASN A 112 12.43 10.58 -27.43
N GLY A 113 11.78 10.44 -28.58
CA GLY A 113 12.41 9.95 -29.81
C GLY A 113 12.88 8.48 -29.71
N MET A 114 12.37 7.73 -28.76
CA MET A 114 12.72 6.34 -28.49
C MET A 114 11.47 5.49 -28.37
N LYS A 115 11.54 4.27 -28.92
CA LYS A 115 10.49 3.27 -28.72
C LYS A 115 10.48 2.77 -27.26
N ILE A 116 9.29 2.47 -26.76
CA ILE A 116 9.15 1.79 -25.46
C ILE A 116 9.76 0.40 -25.59
N SER A 117 10.56 0.03 -24.61
CA SER A 117 11.26 -1.26 -24.55
C SER A 117 10.70 -2.17 -23.45
N CYS A 118 9.96 -1.62 -22.49
CA CYS A 118 9.35 -2.38 -21.38
C CYS A 118 8.15 -1.61 -20.81
N LEU A 119 7.12 -2.34 -20.34
CA LEU A 119 6.02 -1.80 -19.53
C LEU A 119 6.18 -2.21 -18.08
N LEU A 120 6.35 -1.23 -17.19
CA LEU A 120 6.26 -1.39 -15.73
C LEU A 120 4.93 -0.81 -15.27
N THR A 121 4.00 -1.62 -14.75
CA THR A 121 2.63 -1.15 -14.53
C THR A 121 2.12 -1.48 -13.14
N ASP A 122 1.18 -0.70 -12.64
CA ASP A 122 0.36 -1.17 -11.52
C ASP A 122 -0.38 -2.43 -11.94
N ALA A 123 -0.36 -3.46 -11.10
CA ALA A 123 -0.95 -4.76 -11.41
C ALA A 123 -2.49 -4.72 -11.57
N PHE A 124 -3.15 -3.67 -11.06
CA PHE A 124 -4.58 -3.46 -11.24
C PHE A 124 -4.96 -3.07 -12.68
N LEU A 125 -4.00 -2.63 -13.47
CA LEU A 125 -4.20 -2.32 -14.89
C LEU A 125 -4.04 -3.59 -15.75
N SER A 126 -4.94 -4.57 -15.60
CA SER A 126 -4.89 -5.88 -16.28
C SER A 126 -4.78 -5.77 -17.80
N PHE A 127 -5.41 -4.76 -18.41
CA PHE A 127 -5.31 -4.48 -19.85
C PHE A 127 -3.88 -4.21 -20.35
N SER A 128 -2.95 -3.91 -19.44
CA SER A 128 -1.55 -3.62 -19.80
C SER A 128 -0.84 -4.83 -20.42
N LEU A 129 -1.33 -6.04 -20.18
CA LEU A 129 -0.83 -7.24 -20.87
C LEU A 129 -1.06 -7.15 -22.39
N GLU A 130 -2.29 -6.81 -22.83
CA GLU A 130 -2.59 -6.66 -24.26
C GLU A 130 -1.75 -5.55 -24.90
N VAL A 131 -1.57 -4.43 -24.17
CA VAL A 131 -0.71 -3.33 -24.64
C VAL A 131 0.73 -3.78 -24.82
N ALA A 132 1.28 -4.57 -23.88
CA ALA A 132 2.64 -5.09 -23.97
C ALA A 132 2.80 -6.08 -25.13
N GLU A 133 1.80 -6.93 -25.36
CA GLU A 133 1.77 -7.85 -26.51
C GLU A 133 1.71 -7.11 -27.85
N ASP A 134 0.89 -6.07 -27.97
CA ASP A 134 0.82 -5.23 -29.17
C ASP A 134 2.13 -4.51 -29.46
N LEU A 135 2.83 -4.05 -28.41
CA LEU A 135 4.13 -3.40 -28.53
C LEU A 135 5.31 -4.38 -28.68
N HIS A 136 5.07 -5.68 -28.47
CA HIS A 136 6.09 -6.74 -28.44
C HIS A 136 7.20 -6.48 -27.38
N VAL A 137 6.82 -6.02 -26.19
CA VAL A 137 7.74 -5.70 -25.10
C VAL A 137 7.44 -6.52 -23.84
N PRO A 138 8.42 -6.73 -22.95
CA PRO A 138 8.18 -7.30 -21.63
C PRO A 138 7.17 -6.49 -20.84
N TRP A 139 6.30 -7.20 -20.09
CA TRP A 139 5.39 -6.64 -19.13
C TRP A 139 5.77 -7.04 -17.72
N ILE A 140 5.92 -6.06 -16.83
CA ILE A 140 6.33 -6.23 -15.43
C ILE A 140 5.30 -5.51 -14.54
N PRO A 141 4.25 -6.19 -14.08
CA PRO A 141 3.28 -5.64 -13.13
C PRO A 141 3.86 -5.56 -11.72
N VAL A 142 3.49 -4.50 -11.00
CA VAL A 142 3.84 -4.23 -9.61
C VAL A 142 2.61 -4.46 -8.74
N TRP A 143 2.66 -5.46 -7.87
CA TRP A 143 1.63 -5.77 -6.90
C TRP A 143 1.89 -4.98 -5.61
N SER A 144 1.15 -3.91 -5.41
CA SER A 144 1.31 -3.02 -4.25
C SER A 144 0.78 -3.59 -2.92
N PRO A 145 -0.31 -4.40 -2.88
CA PRO A 145 -0.77 -5.06 -1.67
C PRO A 145 0.18 -6.18 -1.19
N PHE A 146 -0.17 -6.87 -0.10
CA PHE A 146 0.62 -8.00 0.37
C PHE A 146 0.44 -9.26 -0.52
N PRO A 147 1.44 -10.17 -0.57
CA PRO A 147 1.39 -11.39 -1.37
C PRO A 147 0.22 -12.33 -1.07
N TYR A 148 -0.32 -12.29 0.15
CA TYR A 148 -1.51 -13.04 0.54
C TYR A 148 -2.74 -12.71 -0.33
N SER A 149 -2.97 -11.44 -0.62
CA SER A 149 -4.07 -11.04 -1.50
C SER A 149 -3.80 -11.42 -2.96
N LEU A 150 -2.55 -11.39 -3.42
CA LEU A 150 -2.20 -11.90 -4.75
C LEU A 150 -2.55 -13.39 -4.89
N SER A 151 -2.16 -14.21 -3.90
CA SER A 151 -2.52 -15.64 -3.89
C SER A 151 -4.04 -15.84 -3.92
N ALA A 152 -4.82 -15.05 -3.17
CA ALA A 152 -6.27 -15.13 -3.22
C ALA A 152 -6.83 -14.81 -4.62
N HIS A 153 -6.24 -13.87 -5.36
CA HIS A 153 -6.62 -13.60 -6.75
C HIS A 153 -6.21 -14.72 -7.70
N VAL A 154 -5.04 -15.34 -7.53
CA VAL A 154 -4.61 -16.51 -8.33
C VAL A 154 -5.59 -17.69 -8.18
N TYR A 155 -6.12 -17.89 -6.98
CA TYR A 155 -7.05 -18.97 -6.66
C TYR A 155 -8.52 -18.57 -6.65
N ILE A 156 -8.88 -17.46 -7.31
CA ILE A 156 -10.23 -16.90 -7.28
C ILE A 156 -11.31 -17.91 -7.68
N ASP A 157 -11.08 -18.68 -8.73
CA ASP A 157 -12.04 -19.68 -9.23
C ASP A 157 -12.29 -20.79 -8.18
N LEU A 158 -11.23 -21.28 -7.54
CA LEU A 158 -11.33 -22.27 -6.46
C LEU A 158 -12.09 -21.70 -5.26
N ILE A 159 -11.79 -20.44 -4.87
CA ILE A 159 -12.47 -19.75 -3.78
C ILE A 159 -13.96 -19.61 -4.09
N ARG A 160 -14.30 -19.11 -5.28
CA ARG A 160 -15.69 -18.91 -5.68
C ARG A 160 -16.46 -20.23 -5.78
N GLN A 161 -15.86 -21.27 -6.36
CA GLN A 161 -16.46 -22.60 -6.44
C GLN A 161 -16.81 -23.17 -5.06
N ARG A 162 -15.91 -22.96 -4.07
CA ARG A 162 -16.06 -23.57 -2.73
C ARG A 162 -16.94 -22.76 -1.79
N PHE A 163 -16.91 -21.43 -1.87
CA PHE A 163 -17.36 -20.58 -0.77
C PHE A 163 -18.48 -19.60 -1.14
N VAL A 164 -18.65 -19.19 -2.41
CA VAL A 164 -19.61 -18.11 -2.74
C VAL A 164 -21.08 -18.48 -2.48
N ASN A 165 -21.45 -19.75 -2.48
CA ASN A 165 -22.84 -20.18 -2.26
C ASN A 165 -23.05 -20.96 -0.95
N ASN A 166 -22.07 -20.93 -0.05
CA ASN A 166 -22.11 -21.66 1.20
C ASN A 166 -22.05 -20.69 2.38
N GLU A 167 -22.82 -20.94 3.44
CA GLU A 167 -22.72 -20.22 4.72
C GLU A 167 -21.45 -20.66 5.47
N VAL A 168 -20.28 -20.10 5.08
CA VAL A 168 -18.97 -20.57 5.57
C VAL A 168 -18.06 -19.43 6.06
N GLU A 169 -18.65 -18.36 6.60
CA GLU A 169 -17.90 -17.16 7.01
C GLU A 169 -16.68 -17.43 7.89
N ASP A 170 -16.73 -18.48 8.71
CA ASP A 170 -15.66 -18.82 9.68
C ASP A 170 -14.70 -19.93 9.17
N THR A 171 -14.86 -20.37 7.92
CA THR A 171 -14.01 -21.41 7.32
C THR A 171 -12.64 -20.85 6.95
N THR A 172 -11.58 -21.63 7.25
CA THR A 172 -10.20 -21.32 6.86
C THR A 172 -9.92 -21.63 5.40
N LEU A 173 -8.94 -20.93 4.81
CA LEU A 173 -8.50 -21.12 3.43
C LEU A 173 -7.38 -22.17 3.33
N GLU A 174 -7.52 -23.31 4.03
CA GLU A 174 -6.52 -24.39 4.03
C GLU A 174 -6.27 -25.00 2.64
N CYS A 175 -7.22 -24.84 1.73
CA CYS A 175 -7.08 -25.33 0.36
C CYS A 175 -6.17 -24.47 -0.51
N ILE A 176 -5.70 -23.32 0.00
CA ILE A 176 -4.82 -22.42 -0.73
C ILE A 176 -3.45 -22.41 -0.05
N PRO A 177 -2.36 -22.69 -0.78
CA PRO A 177 -1.03 -22.75 -0.21
C PRO A 177 -0.65 -21.46 0.54
N GLY A 178 -0.26 -21.60 1.80
CA GLY A 178 0.15 -20.49 2.65
C GLY A 178 -0.97 -19.64 3.25
N LEU A 179 -2.25 -19.91 2.93
CA LEU A 179 -3.40 -19.15 3.44
C LEU A 179 -4.19 -19.88 4.55
N SER A 180 -3.64 -20.91 5.16
CA SER A 180 -4.35 -21.72 6.19
C SER A 180 -4.81 -20.94 7.42
N GLN A 181 -4.19 -19.81 7.73
CA GLN A 181 -4.61 -18.92 8.83
C GLN A 181 -5.63 -17.86 8.41
N MET A 182 -5.87 -17.70 7.10
CA MET A 182 -6.88 -16.80 6.57
C MET A 182 -8.25 -17.45 6.61
N ARG A 183 -9.29 -16.65 6.74
CA ARG A 183 -10.69 -17.10 6.70
C ARG A 183 -11.40 -16.51 5.49
N VAL A 184 -12.49 -17.15 5.08
CA VAL A 184 -13.34 -16.62 4.00
C VAL A 184 -13.82 -15.21 4.31
N SER A 185 -14.18 -14.92 5.56
CA SER A 185 -14.60 -13.58 6.02
C SER A 185 -13.50 -12.50 5.95
N ASP A 186 -12.24 -12.88 5.78
CA ASP A 186 -11.13 -11.94 5.61
C ASP A 186 -10.97 -11.50 4.14
N LEU A 187 -11.51 -12.26 3.17
CA LEU A 187 -11.36 -11.99 1.75
C LEU A 187 -12.11 -10.70 1.32
N PRO A 188 -11.57 -9.96 0.34
CA PRO A 188 -12.28 -8.83 -0.25
C PRO A 188 -13.61 -9.24 -0.88
N MET A 189 -14.65 -8.45 -0.65
CA MET A 189 -15.91 -8.61 -1.37
C MET A 189 -15.74 -8.23 -2.84
N GLU A 190 -15.06 -7.11 -3.08
CA GLU A 190 -14.77 -6.61 -4.43
C GLU A 190 -13.80 -7.56 -5.14
N GLY A 191 -14.20 -8.05 -6.31
CA GLY A 191 -13.37 -8.87 -7.18
C GLY A 191 -13.16 -10.32 -6.76
N ILE A 192 -13.50 -10.74 -5.51
CA ILE A 192 -13.34 -12.14 -5.07
C ILE A 192 -14.68 -12.77 -4.67
N LEU A 193 -15.33 -12.32 -3.59
CA LEU A 193 -16.53 -12.96 -3.05
C LEU A 193 -17.83 -12.39 -3.62
N GLY A 194 -17.88 -11.08 -3.87
CA GLY A 194 -19.08 -10.39 -4.29
C GLY A 194 -19.48 -10.62 -5.74
N ASP A 195 -20.40 -9.79 -6.23
CA ASP A 195 -20.81 -9.78 -7.63
C ASP A 195 -19.71 -9.16 -8.50
N ILE A 196 -18.97 -10.02 -9.23
CA ILE A 196 -17.90 -9.56 -10.13
C ILE A 196 -18.44 -8.88 -11.39
N GLU A 197 -19.69 -9.15 -11.78
CA GLU A 197 -20.32 -8.51 -12.93
C GLU A 197 -20.98 -7.16 -12.56
N GLY A 198 -21.16 -6.90 -11.27
CA GLY A 198 -21.85 -5.71 -10.76
C GLY A 198 -21.11 -4.40 -11.00
N SER A 199 -19.79 -4.44 -11.23
CA SER A 199 -19.00 -3.25 -11.50
C SER A 199 -17.75 -3.54 -12.35
N LEU A 200 -17.27 -2.52 -13.09
CA LEU A 200 -16.01 -2.62 -13.85
C LEU A 200 -14.82 -2.84 -12.93
N PHE A 201 -14.85 -2.25 -11.74
CA PHE A 201 -13.79 -2.41 -10.75
C PHE A 201 -13.71 -3.86 -10.24
N SER A 202 -14.85 -4.47 -9.89
CA SER A 202 -14.89 -5.88 -9.46
C SER A 202 -14.44 -6.83 -10.56
N ARG A 203 -14.84 -6.57 -11.81
CA ARG A 203 -14.40 -7.34 -12.98
C ARG A 203 -12.90 -7.25 -13.18
N MET A 204 -12.34 -6.03 -13.19
CA MET A 204 -10.91 -5.81 -13.31
C MET A 204 -10.12 -6.59 -12.25
N LEU A 205 -10.56 -6.53 -10.98
CA LEU A 205 -9.90 -7.26 -9.89
C LEU A 205 -10.01 -8.77 -10.06
N SER A 206 -11.13 -9.29 -10.56
CA SER A 206 -11.33 -10.74 -10.77
C SER A 206 -10.42 -11.29 -11.87
N GLU A 207 -10.04 -10.48 -12.86
CA GLU A 207 -9.17 -10.86 -13.97
C GLU A 207 -7.69 -10.94 -13.58
N VAL A 208 -7.28 -10.21 -12.54
CA VAL A 208 -5.87 -10.09 -12.12
C VAL A 208 -5.19 -11.47 -11.99
N GLY A 209 -5.84 -12.42 -11.31
CA GLY A 209 -5.27 -13.74 -11.05
C GLY A 209 -4.99 -14.56 -12.32
N SER A 210 -5.77 -14.38 -13.38
CA SER A 210 -5.60 -15.08 -14.67
C SER A 210 -4.59 -14.38 -15.59
N VAL A 211 -4.42 -13.07 -15.45
CA VAL A 211 -3.60 -12.26 -16.34
C VAL A 211 -2.13 -12.18 -15.86
N LEU A 212 -1.91 -11.97 -14.56
CA LEU A 212 -0.57 -11.79 -13.99
C LEU A 212 0.40 -12.96 -14.22
N PRO A 213 0.00 -14.24 -14.25
CA PRO A 213 0.90 -15.36 -14.57
C PRO A 213 1.56 -15.28 -15.96
N ARG A 214 1.03 -14.47 -16.88
CA ARG A 214 1.59 -14.24 -18.22
C ARG A 214 2.70 -13.19 -18.25
N ALA A 215 2.89 -12.44 -17.17
CA ALA A 215 3.92 -11.41 -17.05
C ALA A 215 5.35 -11.98 -17.16
N SER A 216 6.29 -11.15 -17.59
CA SER A 216 7.72 -11.49 -17.62
C SER A 216 8.29 -11.67 -16.21
N ALA A 217 7.87 -10.81 -15.28
CA ALA A 217 8.11 -10.89 -13.85
C ALA A 217 6.97 -10.17 -13.11
N VAL A 218 6.72 -10.53 -11.85
CA VAL A 218 5.81 -9.81 -10.94
C VAL A 218 6.63 -9.22 -9.81
N VAL A 219 6.52 -7.90 -9.59
CA VAL A 219 7.22 -7.18 -8.51
C VAL A 219 6.29 -7.06 -7.31
N LEU A 220 6.76 -7.45 -6.14
CA LEU A 220 6.02 -7.42 -4.89
C LEU A 220 6.54 -6.34 -3.94
N ASN A 221 5.63 -5.56 -3.38
CA ASN A 221 5.88 -4.60 -2.31
C ASN A 221 6.00 -5.33 -0.96
N SER A 222 6.96 -6.24 -0.85
CA SER A 222 7.13 -7.11 0.30
C SER A 222 8.57 -7.60 0.43
N TYR A 223 8.86 -8.25 1.55
CA TYR A 223 10.04 -9.06 1.79
C TYR A 223 9.61 -10.53 1.88
N GLU A 224 10.36 -11.43 1.24
CA GLU A 224 10.05 -12.87 1.21
C GLU A 224 9.98 -13.46 2.63
N GLU A 225 10.79 -12.94 3.54
CA GLU A 225 10.88 -13.37 4.94
C GLU A 225 9.62 -13.07 5.78
N LEU A 226 8.70 -12.25 5.27
CA LEU A 226 7.43 -11.95 5.94
C LEU A 226 6.34 -12.96 5.63
N ASN A 227 6.56 -13.81 4.64
CA ASN A 227 5.59 -14.79 4.16
C ASN A 227 5.91 -16.20 4.67
N PRO A 228 4.92 -17.07 4.82
CA PRO A 228 5.16 -18.49 4.99
C PRO A 228 5.91 -19.07 3.78
N PRO A 229 6.86 -20.00 3.99
CA PRO A 229 7.57 -20.64 2.86
C PRO A 229 6.64 -21.24 1.80
N LEU A 230 5.54 -21.86 2.22
CA LEU A 230 4.56 -22.46 1.31
C LEU A 230 3.91 -21.43 0.38
N LEU A 231 3.65 -20.21 0.84
CA LEU A 231 3.14 -19.11 0.00
C LEU A 231 4.19 -18.68 -1.03
N ASN A 232 5.44 -18.53 -0.59
CA ASN A 232 6.53 -18.13 -1.48
C ASN A 232 6.78 -19.16 -2.58
N ASP A 233 6.81 -20.45 -2.22
CA ASP A 233 7.01 -21.54 -3.15
C ASP A 233 5.86 -21.65 -4.17
N ASP A 234 4.61 -21.46 -3.70
CA ASP A 234 3.44 -21.44 -4.55
C ASP A 234 3.46 -20.29 -5.55
N LEU A 235 3.77 -19.07 -5.11
CA LEU A 235 3.89 -17.93 -6.00
C LEU A 235 5.01 -18.14 -7.05
N LYS A 236 6.16 -18.67 -6.65
CA LYS A 236 7.24 -19.02 -7.58
C LYS A 236 6.83 -20.11 -8.60
N THR A 237 5.85 -20.94 -8.28
CA THR A 237 5.30 -21.95 -9.21
C THR A 237 4.29 -21.32 -10.18
N ASN A 238 3.49 -20.35 -9.73
CA ASN A 238 2.46 -19.73 -10.55
C ASN A 238 2.99 -18.64 -11.47
N PHE A 239 4.14 -18.02 -11.15
CA PHE A 239 4.71 -16.90 -11.92
C PHE A 239 6.09 -17.27 -12.49
N ARG A 240 6.43 -16.70 -13.67
CA ARG A 240 7.74 -16.89 -14.30
C ARG A 240 8.90 -16.38 -13.46
N SER A 241 8.70 -15.23 -12.83
CA SER A 241 9.65 -14.60 -11.90
C SER A 241 8.86 -13.80 -10.87
N VAL A 242 9.23 -13.93 -9.60
CA VAL A 242 8.66 -13.17 -8.46
C VAL A 242 9.79 -12.40 -7.82
N LEU A 243 9.67 -11.07 -7.77
CA LEU A 243 10.69 -10.17 -7.26
C LEU A 243 10.19 -9.44 -6.00
N ASN A 244 10.71 -9.82 -4.85
CA ASN A 244 10.40 -9.18 -3.56
C ASN A 244 11.38 -8.02 -3.32
N VAL A 245 11.08 -6.86 -3.89
CA VAL A 245 11.99 -5.69 -3.85
C VAL A 245 11.94 -4.88 -2.56
N GLY A 246 11.18 -5.35 -1.58
CA GLY A 246 10.98 -4.69 -0.30
C GLY A 246 9.86 -3.65 -0.31
N PHE A 247 9.73 -2.92 0.79
CA PHE A 247 8.68 -1.94 0.96
C PHE A 247 8.99 -0.66 0.17
N HIS A 248 8.19 -0.39 -0.86
CA HIS A 248 8.40 0.74 -1.77
C HIS A 248 8.44 2.08 -1.03
N THR A 249 7.56 2.28 -0.05
CA THR A 249 7.49 3.51 0.76
C THR A 249 8.77 3.77 1.59
N LEU A 250 9.61 2.76 1.77
CA LEU A 250 10.87 2.88 2.51
C LEU A 250 12.11 2.97 1.62
N LEU A 251 11.96 2.78 0.31
CA LEU A 251 13.08 2.90 -0.65
C LEU A 251 13.65 4.33 -0.69
N ASN A 252 12.80 5.34 -0.43
CA ASN A 252 13.19 6.75 -0.41
C ASN A 252 12.53 7.47 0.77
N PRO A 253 12.99 7.30 2.01
CA PRO A 253 12.33 7.85 3.20
C PRO A 253 12.20 9.37 3.26
N SER A 254 13.07 10.11 2.56
CA SER A 254 13.07 11.58 2.53
C SER A 254 11.85 12.19 1.81
N GLN A 255 11.09 11.40 1.06
CA GLN A 255 9.97 11.87 0.23
C GLN A 255 8.64 12.02 1.00
N PHE A 256 8.55 11.57 2.24
CA PHE A 256 7.30 11.55 3.00
C PHE A 256 7.01 12.85 3.76
N GLY A 257 7.09 13.98 3.07
CA GLY A 257 6.59 15.27 3.52
C GLY A 257 7.39 15.94 4.64
N SER A 258 7.27 17.25 4.70
CA SER A 258 7.80 18.04 5.82
C SER A 258 6.84 18.01 7.01
N ASP A 259 7.36 18.09 8.24
CA ASP A 259 6.56 18.18 9.47
C ASP A 259 5.94 19.59 9.63
N VAL A 260 5.10 19.97 8.68
CA VAL A 260 4.41 21.29 8.68
C VAL A 260 3.56 21.47 9.93
N SER A 261 3.01 20.39 10.47
CA SER A 261 2.12 20.42 11.65
C SER A 261 2.86 20.36 12.98
N GLY A 262 4.19 20.29 12.99
CA GLY A 262 5.01 20.19 14.19
C GLY A 262 4.72 18.94 15.03
N CYS A 263 4.52 17.79 14.36
CA CYS A 263 4.26 16.53 15.02
C CYS A 263 5.51 16.00 15.72
N ILE A 264 6.65 16.06 15.05
CA ILE A 264 7.92 15.55 15.59
C ILE A 264 8.35 16.35 16.81
N SER A 265 8.31 17.68 16.71
CA SER A 265 8.64 18.55 17.86
C SER A 265 7.67 18.40 19.05
N TRP A 266 6.44 17.92 18.81
CA TRP A 266 5.50 17.55 19.89
C TRP A 266 5.85 16.20 20.47
N LEU A 267 6.22 15.21 19.63
CA LEU A 267 6.64 13.87 20.05
C LEU A 267 7.94 13.89 20.87
N ASP A 268 8.89 14.78 20.56
CA ASP A 268 10.13 15.00 21.33
C ASP A 268 9.89 15.33 22.81
N LYS A 269 8.71 15.89 23.14
CA LYS A 269 8.33 16.24 24.51
C LYS A 269 7.65 15.08 25.25
N GLN A 270 7.38 13.96 24.58
CA GLN A 270 6.71 12.82 25.16
C GLN A 270 7.73 11.80 25.69
N LYS A 271 7.29 10.98 26.64
CA LYS A 271 8.11 9.88 27.15
C LYS A 271 8.26 8.80 26.09
N GLU A 272 9.35 8.05 26.17
CA GLU A 272 9.57 6.89 25.33
C GLU A 272 8.40 5.92 25.44
N ARG A 273 7.91 5.41 24.30
CA ARG A 273 6.82 4.42 24.20
C ARG A 273 5.58 4.77 25.01
N SER A 274 5.12 6.02 24.93
CA SER A 274 3.95 6.48 25.69
C SER A 274 2.81 6.98 24.80
N VAL A 275 3.03 7.24 23.51
CA VAL A 275 2.07 7.91 22.66
C VAL A 275 1.27 6.90 21.82
N VAL A 276 -0.05 7.07 21.79
CA VAL A 276 -0.96 6.39 20.86
C VAL A 276 -1.00 7.20 19.57
N TYR A 277 -0.52 6.63 18.47
CA TYR A 277 -0.71 7.22 17.15
C TYR A 277 -1.98 6.68 16.51
N VAL A 278 -2.77 7.56 15.87
CA VAL A 278 -4.05 7.21 15.22
C VAL A 278 -4.07 7.74 13.81
N SER A 279 -4.29 6.85 12.83
CA SER A 279 -4.51 7.24 11.42
C SER A 279 -5.27 6.17 10.66
N PHE A 280 -6.31 6.58 9.93
CA PHE A 280 -7.13 5.71 9.08
C PHE A 280 -6.85 5.94 7.58
N GLY A 281 -5.67 6.47 7.26
CA GLY A 281 -5.25 6.72 5.88
C GLY A 281 -5.96 7.91 5.23
N THR A 282 -5.99 7.92 3.90
CA THR A 282 -6.46 9.07 3.12
C THR A 282 -7.80 8.83 2.42
N VAL A 283 -8.22 7.58 2.26
CA VAL A 283 -9.40 7.20 1.45
C VAL A 283 -10.68 7.20 2.26
N SER A 284 -10.66 6.60 3.45
CA SER A 284 -11.86 6.45 4.29
C SER A 284 -11.61 6.89 5.72
N SER A 285 -12.69 7.07 6.45
CA SER A 285 -12.66 7.32 7.89
C SER A 285 -13.70 6.43 8.57
N PRO A 286 -13.50 6.04 9.82
CA PRO A 286 -14.52 5.33 10.59
C PRO A 286 -15.83 6.12 10.64
N PRO A 287 -16.98 5.45 10.78
CA PRO A 287 -18.27 6.09 11.00
C PRO A 287 -18.24 7.04 12.20
N HIS A 288 -19.14 8.02 12.20
CA HIS A 288 -19.18 9.07 13.23
C HIS A 288 -19.27 8.52 14.67
N ASN A 289 -20.11 7.50 14.89
CA ASN A 289 -20.23 6.85 16.19
C ASN A 289 -18.93 6.18 16.67
N GLU A 290 -18.15 5.62 15.75
CA GLU A 290 -16.84 5.04 16.06
C GLU A 290 -15.78 6.12 16.35
N LEU A 291 -15.86 7.27 15.66
CA LEU A 291 -14.98 8.42 15.96
C LEU A 291 -15.24 8.97 17.37
N ILE A 292 -16.51 9.03 17.78
CA ILE A 292 -16.87 9.42 19.16
C ILE A 292 -16.33 8.41 20.17
N ALA A 293 -16.55 7.11 19.93
CA ALA A 293 -16.06 6.06 20.80
C ALA A 293 -14.53 6.07 20.94
N LEU A 294 -13.83 6.35 19.85
CA LEU A 294 -12.36 6.52 19.83
C LEU A 294 -11.94 7.75 20.66
N ALA A 295 -12.60 8.89 20.46
CA ALA A 295 -12.32 10.10 21.24
C ALA A 295 -12.51 9.88 22.74
N GLU A 296 -13.63 9.27 23.15
CA GLU A 296 -13.91 8.94 24.54
C GLU A 296 -12.87 7.97 25.15
N ALA A 297 -12.43 6.97 24.38
CA ALA A 297 -11.41 6.04 24.83
C ALA A 297 -10.04 6.73 25.02
N LEU A 298 -9.65 7.61 24.08
CA LEU A 298 -8.41 8.37 24.20
C LEU A 298 -8.43 9.32 25.40
N GLU A 299 -9.57 10.00 25.65
CA GLU A 299 -9.74 10.86 26.83
C GLU A 299 -9.62 10.04 28.13
N GLU A 300 -10.34 8.91 28.23
CA GLU A 300 -10.38 8.08 29.45
C GLU A 300 -9.04 7.35 29.70
N SER A 301 -8.31 6.97 28.63
CA SER A 301 -7.01 6.31 28.79
C SER A 301 -5.96 7.18 29.48
N GLY A 302 -6.10 8.51 29.42
CA GLY A 302 -5.11 9.46 29.92
C GLY A 302 -3.77 9.42 29.17
N LEU A 303 -3.63 8.59 28.12
CA LEU A 303 -2.40 8.43 27.36
C LEU A 303 -2.20 9.63 26.40
N PRO A 304 -0.97 10.11 26.20
CA PRO A 304 -0.69 11.03 25.13
C PRO A 304 -1.07 10.42 23.77
N PHE A 305 -1.66 11.23 22.87
CA PHE A 305 -2.01 10.74 21.54
C PHE A 305 -1.72 11.75 20.43
N LEU A 306 -1.35 11.25 19.27
CA LEU A 306 -1.24 11.99 18.01
C LEU A 306 -2.27 11.42 17.03
N TRP A 307 -3.23 12.24 16.59
CA TRP A 307 -4.28 11.82 15.68
C TRP A 307 -4.22 12.57 14.36
N SER A 308 -3.94 11.83 13.28
CA SER A 308 -4.06 12.34 11.91
C SER A 308 -5.52 12.29 11.47
N LEU A 309 -6.19 13.43 11.42
CA LEU A 309 -7.62 13.54 11.16
C LEU A 309 -7.92 14.79 10.35
N LYS A 310 -8.53 14.64 9.18
CA LYS A 310 -8.89 15.75 8.29
C LYS A 310 -9.77 16.78 9.01
N ASP A 311 -9.56 18.06 8.72
CA ASP A 311 -10.24 19.16 9.46
C ASP A 311 -11.76 19.04 9.45
N TYR A 312 -12.38 18.70 8.29
CA TYR A 312 -13.83 18.54 8.21
C TYR A 312 -14.39 17.37 9.04
N ILE A 313 -13.56 16.38 9.39
CA ILE A 313 -13.93 15.28 10.29
C ILE A 313 -13.66 15.69 11.75
N LYS A 314 -12.58 16.41 11.99
CA LYS A 314 -12.27 16.96 13.33
C LYS A 314 -13.41 17.83 13.85
N ASP A 315 -14.06 18.59 12.99
CA ASP A 315 -15.21 19.43 13.34
C ASP A 315 -16.44 18.63 13.82
N LEU A 316 -16.48 17.31 13.52
CA LEU A 316 -17.51 16.40 14.01
C LEU A 316 -17.22 15.86 15.43
N LEU A 317 -16.02 16.06 15.96
CA LEU A 317 -15.67 15.61 17.32
C LEU A 317 -16.33 16.50 18.37
N PRO A 318 -16.67 15.95 19.57
CA PRO A 318 -17.22 16.75 20.66
C PRO A 318 -16.24 17.87 21.06
N LYS A 319 -16.70 19.12 21.10
CA LYS A 319 -15.86 20.26 21.51
C LYS A 319 -15.25 20.06 22.89
N ALA A 320 -16.02 19.50 23.83
CA ALA A 320 -15.55 19.19 25.17
C ALA A 320 -14.33 18.24 25.18
N PHE A 321 -14.31 17.23 24.28
CA PHE A 321 -13.16 16.33 24.10
C PHE A 321 -11.92 17.12 23.65
N VAL A 322 -12.05 17.94 22.60
CA VAL A 322 -10.92 18.71 22.06
C VAL A 322 -10.34 19.67 23.10
N GLU A 323 -11.19 20.31 23.91
CA GLU A 323 -10.78 21.21 24.98
C GLU A 323 -10.07 20.47 26.13
N LYS A 324 -10.67 19.37 26.62
CA LYS A 324 -10.12 18.59 27.74
C LYS A 324 -8.77 17.92 27.38
N THR A 325 -8.64 17.44 26.15
CA THR A 325 -7.44 16.71 25.74
C THR A 325 -6.35 17.60 25.12
N ARG A 326 -6.53 18.92 25.11
CA ARG A 326 -5.58 19.88 24.50
C ARG A 326 -4.13 19.74 25.00
N MET A 327 -3.94 19.36 26.26
CA MET A 327 -2.62 19.15 26.84
C MET A 327 -2.14 17.70 26.76
N GLN A 328 -3.05 16.76 26.49
CA GLN A 328 -2.79 15.33 26.39
C GLN A 328 -2.51 14.90 24.95
N GLY A 329 -3.22 15.46 23.98
CA GLY A 329 -3.19 15.03 22.59
C GLY A 329 -2.91 16.14 21.59
N LYS A 330 -2.53 15.71 20.39
CA LYS A 330 -2.37 16.55 19.21
C LYS A 330 -3.18 15.98 18.06
N ILE A 331 -4.11 16.80 17.50
CA ILE A 331 -4.94 16.42 16.34
C ILE A 331 -4.56 17.33 15.18
N VAL A 332 -4.13 16.73 14.07
CA VAL A 332 -3.65 17.44 12.88
C VAL A 332 -4.26 16.85 11.60
N PRO A 333 -4.43 17.64 10.53
CA PRO A 333 -5.05 17.16 9.29
C PRO A 333 -4.19 16.13 8.56
N TRP A 334 -2.88 16.17 8.77
CA TRP A 334 -1.91 15.25 8.14
C TRP A 334 -0.64 15.12 8.98
N THR A 335 0.00 13.95 8.92
CA THR A 335 1.27 13.65 9.60
C THR A 335 2.29 13.06 8.61
N PRO A 336 3.59 13.33 8.79
CA PRO A 336 4.65 12.55 8.12
C PRO A 336 4.75 11.16 8.77
N GLN A 337 3.81 10.26 8.42
CA GLN A 337 3.54 8.98 9.12
C GLN A 337 4.81 8.15 9.37
N SER A 338 5.66 8.01 8.36
CA SER A 338 6.91 7.25 8.48
C SER A 338 7.84 7.84 9.55
N GLN A 339 7.97 9.17 9.63
CA GLN A 339 8.77 9.84 10.66
C GLN A 339 8.12 9.72 12.05
N VAL A 340 6.78 9.79 12.10
CA VAL A 340 6.02 9.58 13.34
C VAL A 340 6.22 8.17 13.86
N LEU A 341 6.04 7.15 13.03
CA LEU A 341 6.22 5.75 13.43
C LEU A 341 7.67 5.41 13.79
N ALA A 342 8.65 6.11 13.19
CA ALA A 342 10.05 5.98 13.54
C ALA A 342 10.40 6.58 14.91
N HIS A 343 9.53 7.46 15.45
CA HIS A 343 9.82 8.20 16.67
C HIS A 343 9.73 7.31 17.93
N GLY A 344 10.71 7.37 18.79
CA GLY A 344 10.83 6.52 19.99
C GLY A 344 9.69 6.67 21.02
N SER A 345 8.92 7.75 20.96
CA SER A 345 7.78 7.96 21.86
C SER A 345 6.53 7.20 21.44
N ILE A 346 6.42 6.67 20.21
CA ILE A 346 5.25 5.92 19.76
C ILE A 346 5.22 4.55 20.43
N ALA A 347 4.10 4.26 21.09
CA ALA A 347 3.85 3.01 21.82
C ALA A 347 3.01 2.03 21.01
N VAL A 348 1.99 2.52 20.32
CA VAL A 348 1.02 1.73 19.55
C VAL A 348 0.41 2.56 18.43
N PHE A 349 0.04 1.91 17.33
CA PHE A 349 -0.61 2.52 16.17
C PHE A 349 -2.03 1.98 15.99
N VAL A 350 -3.03 2.86 16.08
CA VAL A 350 -4.42 2.56 15.73
C VAL A 350 -4.62 2.84 14.25
N THR A 351 -4.85 1.79 13.46
CA THR A 351 -4.80 1.85 12.00
C THR A 351 -5.99 1.16 11.33
N HIS A 352 -6.27 1.57 10.09
CA HIS A 352 -7.25 0.92 9.21
C HIS A 352 -6.73 -0.37 8.56
N CYS A 353 -5.52 -0.80 8.82
CA CYS A 353 -4.85 -1.96 8.22
C CYS A 353 -4.55 -1.80 6.70
N GLY A 354 -4.44 -0.58 6.17
CA GLY A 354 -3.97 -0.41 4.79
C GLY A 354 -2.49 -0.79 4.64
N SER A 355 -2.12 -1.41 3.50
CA SER A 355 -0.79 -2.00 3.26
C SER A 355 0.36 -1.06 3.63
N ASN A 356 0.37 0.19 3.13
CA ASN A 356 1.45 1.14 3.42
C ASN A 356 1.57 1.48 4.92
N SER A 357 0.45 1.62 5.62
CA SER A 357 0.48 1.88 7.06
C SER A 357 1.06 0.70 7.86
N VAL A 358 0.73 -0.51 7.44
CA VAL A 358 1.23 -1.73 8.10
C VAL A 358 2.69 -1.96 7.81
N VAL A 359 3.16 -1.79 6.55
CA VAL A 359 4.59 -1.93 6.23
C VAL A 359 5.45 -0.90 6.96
N GLU A 360 4.97 0.35 7.09
CA GLU A 360 5.67 1.38 7.87
C GLU A 360 5.71 1.00 9.35
N SER A 361 4.61 0.52 9.93
CA SER A 361 4.56 0.07 11.32
C SER A 361 5.52 -1.10 11.59
N ILE A 362 5.58 -2.10 10.70
CA ILE A 362 6.51 -3.21 10.77
C ILE A 362 7.95 -2.72 10.72
N ALA A 363 8.28 -1.82 9.78
CA ALA A 363 9.64 -1.31 9.60
C ALA A 363 10.19 -0.60 10.83
N TYR A 364 9.30 0.00 11.63
CA TYR A 364 9.70 0.67 12.87
C TYR A 364 9.40 -0.14 14.14
N GLY A 365 8.78 -1.32 13.99
CA GLY A 365 8.50 -2.25 15.11
C GLY A 365 7.42 -1.73 16.07
N VAL A 366 6.45 -0.99 15.55
CA VAL A 366 5.33 -0.45 16.33
C VAL A 366 4.18 -1.47 16.31
N PRO A 367 3.67 -1.92 17.48
CA PRO A 367 2.49 -2.78 17.51
C PRO A 367 1.22 -2.03 17.11
N MET A 368 0.21 -2.77 16.63
CA MET A 368 -0.97 -2.17 16.02
C MET A 368 -2.29 -2.59 16.69
N ILE A 369 -3.27 -1.66 16.63
CA ILE A 369 -4.69 -1.95 16.84
C ILE A 369 -5.37 -1.74 15.49
N GLY A 370 -5.79 -2.83 14.86
CA GLY A 370 -6.35 -2.82 13.52
C GLY A 370 -7.88 -2.66 13.52
N ARG A 371 -8.39 -1.68 12.76
CA ARG A 371 -9.80 -1.54 12.40
C ARG A 371 -9.93 -1.61 10.86
N PRO A 372 -10.00 -2.81 10.28
CA PRO A 372 -10.14 -2.98 8.84
C PRO A 372 -11.37 -2.22 8.27
N CYS A 373 -11.21 -1.59 7.12
CA CYS A 373 -12.26 -0.77 6.52
C CYS A 373 -12.84 -1.39 5.24
N PHE A 374 -12.01 -1.70 4.24
CA PHE A 374 -12.43 -2.20 2.93
C PHE A 374 -11.28 -2.96 2.24
N GLY A 375 -11.59 -3.59 1.09
CA GLY A 375 -10.59 -4.29 0.28
C GLY A 375 -9.90 -5.42 1.06
N ASP A 376 -8.59 -5.49 0.98
CA ASP A 376 -7.74 -6.49 1.65
C ASP A 376 -7.43 -6.19 3.12
N HIS A 377 -7.99 -5.11 3.68
CA HIS A 377 -7.69 -4.69 5.06
C HIS A 377 -8.02 -5.76 6.11
N ARG A 378 -9.04 -6.60 5.88
CA ARG A 378 -9.39 -7.71 6.78
C ARG A 378 -8.32 -8.80 6.75
N MET A 379 -7.82 -9.15 5.55
CA MET A 379 -6.69 -10.09 5.41
C MET A 379 -5.45 -9.54 6.14
N ILE A 380 -5.12 -8.27 5.93
CA ILE A 380 -3.98 -7.62 6.60
C ILE A 380 -4.18 -7.59 8.12
N GLY A 381 -5.38 -7.28 8.59
CA GLY A 381 -5.70 -7.36 10.02
C GLY A 381 -5.49 -8.76 10.60
N ARG A 382 -5.84 -9.81 9.84
CA ARG A 382 -5.56 -11.21 10.19
C ARG A 382 -4.06 -11.49 10.25
N MET A 383 -3.30 -10.98 9.28
CA MET A 383 -1.84 -11.12 9.28
C MET A 383 -1.22 -10.46 10.52
N VAL A 384 -1.65 -9.25 10.86
CA VAL A 384 -1.17 -8.51 12.03
C VAL A 384 -1.42 -9.27 13.33
N GLU A 385 -2.59 -9.88 13.48
CA GLU A 385 -3.02 -10.55 14.71
C GLU A 385 -2.56 -12.00 14.79
N ASP A 386 -2.86 -12.81 13.79
CA ASP A 386 -2.70 -14.26 13.86
C ASP A 386 -1.41 -14.76 13.21
N VAL A 387 -0.98 -14.15 12.08
CA VAL A 387 0.24 -14.60 11.38
C VAL A 387 1.50 -14.07 12.04
N TRP A 388 1.56 -12.76 12.24
CA TRP A 388 2.75 -12.11 12.81
C TRP A 388 2.66 -11.91 14.32
N GLY A 389 1.45 -11.84 14.88
CA GLY A 389 1.22 -11.62 16.30
C GLY A 389 1.80 -10.30 16.82
N ILE A 390 1.71 -9.24 16.01
CA ILE A 390 2.25 -7.90 16.30
C ILE A 390 1.16 -6.86 16.58
N GLY A 391 -0.07 -7.28 16.73
CA GLY A 391 -1.21 -6.41 17.00
C GLY A 391 -2.47 -7.19 17.31
N VAL A 392 -3.57 -6.47 17.49
CA VAL A 392 -4.93 -7.01 17.66
C VAL A 392 -5.90 -6.31 16.72
N LYS A 393 -6.95 -7.00 16.31
CA LYS A 393 -8.11 -6.38 15.64
C LYS A 393 -9.11 -5.90 16.66
N VAL A 394 -9.82 -4.82 16.35
CA VAL A 394 -10.97 -4.41 17.16
C VAL A 394 -12.05 -5.49 17.13
N GLU A 395 -12.63 -5.77 18.30
CA GLU A 395 -13.66 -6.79 18.47
C GLU A 395 -14.88 -6.49 17.56
N GLY A 396 -15.36 -7.49 16.84
CA GLY A 396 -16.49 -7.35 15.90
C GLY A 396 -16.22 -6.42 14.73
N GLY A 397 -14.98 -5.99 14.48
CA GLY A 397 -14.64 -5.07 13.37
C GLY A 397 -15.11 -3.63 13.59
N ILE A 398 -15.57 -3.25 14.78
CA ILE A 398 -16.13 -1.95 15.13
C ILE A 398 -15.36 -1.35 16.31
N LEU A 399 -14.99 -0.08 16.20
CA LEU A 399 -14.39 0.66 17.31
C LEU A 399 -15.46 0.97 18.37
N THR A 400 -15.27 0.42 19.55
CA THR A 400 -16.02 0.78 20.74
C THR A 400 -15.09 1.34 21.80
N LYS A 401 -15.57 2.23 22.66
CA LYS A 401 -14.79 2.80 23.76
C LYS A 401 -14.11 1.72 24.61
N ASN A 402 -14.91 0.78 25.12
CA ASN A 402 -14.40 -0.29 25.99
C ASN A 402 -13.46 -1.26 25.25
N GLY A 403 -13.74 -1.55 23.95
CA GLY A 403 -12.91 -2.40 23.13
C GLY A 403 -11.52 -1.79 22.92
N LEU A 404 -11.46 -0.49 22.61
CA LEU A 404 -10.19 0.21 22.44
C LEU A 404 -9.40 0.31 23.75
N LEU A 405 -10.07 0.64 24.88
CA LEU A 405 -9.41 0.66 26.20
C LEU A 405 -8.80 -0.69 26.54
N LYS A 406 -9.54 -1.79 26.35
CA LYS A 406 -9.01 -3.16 26.53
C LYS A 406 -7.82 -3.46 25.62
N SER A 407 -7.87 -3.05 24.37
CA SER A 407 -6.78 -3.27 23.40
C SER A 407 -5.53 -2.47 23.78
N LEU A 408 -5.68 -1.23 24.22
CA LEU A 408 -4.58 -0.40 24.71
C LEU A 408 -3.95 -1.00 25.98
N ASP A 409 -4.77 -1.37 26.97
CA ASP A 409 -4.30 -2.01 28.21
C ASP A 409 -3.58 -3.34 27.92
N PHE A 410 -4.13 -4.15 27.01
CA PHE A 410 -3.52 -5.41 26.59
C PHE A 410 -2.16 -5.20 25.93
N ILE A 411 -2.06 -4.33 24.92
CA ILE A 411 -0.81 -4.11 24.19
C ILE A 411 0.25 -3.44 25.04
N LEU A 412 -0.13 -2.46 25.88
CA LEU A 412 0.81 -1.71 26.73
C LEU A 412 1.13 -2.43 28.03
N GLY A 413 0.32 -3.41 28.43
CA GLY A 413 0.48 -4.20 29.63
C GLY A 413 1.68 -5.16 29.63
N HIS A 414 1.74 -6.00 30.66
CA HIS A 414 2.74 -7.07 30.82
C HIS A 414 2.27 -8.39 30.18
N GLY A 415 3.11 -9.43 30.21
CA GLY A 415 2.78 -10.76 29.70
C GLY A 415 2.61 -10.75 28.19
N LYS A 416 1.43 -11.16 27.69
CA LYS A 416 1.16 -11.28 26.23
C LYS A 416 1.35 -9.98 25.45
N GLY A 417 1.05 -8.83 26.04
CA GLY A 417 1.31 -7.53 25.40
C GLY A 417 2.81 -7.28 25.20
N LYS A 418 3.63 -7.66 26.21
CA LYS A 418 5.10 -7.60 26.07
C LYS A 418 5.59 -8.53 24.95
N GLU A 419 5.11 -9.77 24.92
CA GLU A 419 5.46 -10.73 23.84
C GLU A 419 5.11 -10.18 22.46
N MET A 420 3.96 -9.53 22.30
CA MET A 420 3.53 -8.89 21.07
C MET A 420 4.49 -7.77 20.63
N ARG A 421 4.88 -6.89 21.57
CA ARG A 421 5.86 -5.83 21.31
C ARG A 421 7.23 -6.39 20.93
N ASP A 422 7.65 -7.47 21.60
CA ASP A 422 8.92 -8.15 21.30
C ASP A 422 8.88 -8.79 19.90
N LYS A 423 7.74 -9.37 19.47
CA LYS A 423 7.53 -9.86 18.10
C LYS A 423 7.58 -8.73 17.08
N ALA A 424 6.97 -7.56 17.36
CA ALA A 424 7.04 -6.40 16.48
C ALA A 424 8.50 -5.93 16.29
N GLN A 425 9.29 -5.92 17.37
CA GLN A 425 10.71 -5.60 17.29
C GLN A 425 11.54 -6.68 16.55
N ALA A 426 11.18 -7.94 16.69
CA ALA A 426 11.81 -9.03 15.94
C ALA A 426 11.53 -8.91 14.43
N LEU A 427 10.28 -8.63 14.06
CA LEU A 427 9.88 -8.45 12.67
C LEU A 427 10.57 -7.23 12.00
N LYS A 428 10.72 -6.13 12.76
CA LYS A 428 11.55 -4.98 12.34
C LYS A 428 12.98 -5.42 11.99
N LYS A 429 13.61 -6.25 12.83
CA LYS A 429 14.97 -6.75 12.57
C LYS A 429 15.03 -7.62 11.32
N THR A 430 14.03 -8.49 11.11
CA THR A 430 13.90 -9.30 9.90
C THR A 430 13.86 -8.41 8.66
N VAL A 431 13.02 -7.38 8.65
CA VAL A 431 12.92 -6.40 7.55
C VAL A 431 14.23 -5.66 7.34
N GLN A 432 14.89 -5.22 8.40
CA GLN A 432 16.19 -4.54 8.30
C GLN A 432 17.28 -5.43 7.71
N CYS A 433 17.29 -6.72 8.06
CA CYS A 433 18.22 -7.69 7.45
C CYS A 433 17.90 -7.92 5.97
N ALA A 434 16.63 -8.13 5.63
CA ALA A 434 16.19 -8.35 4.24
C ALA A 434 16.45 -7.12 3.34
N ALA A 435 16.29 -5.91 3.90
CA ALA A 435 16.54 -4.63 3.23
C ALA A 435 18.02 -4.24 3.16
N SER A 436 18.94 -5.02 3.75
CA SER A 436 20.37 -4.69 3.73
C SER A 436 20.93 -4.72 2.30
N PRO A 437 22.04 -4.00 2.01
CA PRO A 437 22.62 -3.94 0.65
C PRO A 437 22.97 -5.30 0.03
N ASN A 438 23.20 -6.32 0.85
CA ASN A 438 23.47 -7.70 0.43
C ASN A 438 22.28 -8.65 0.69
N GLY A 439 21.15 -8.11 1.12
CA GLY A 439 19.94 -8.86 1.41
C GLY A 439 19.23 -9.39 0.16
N PRO A 440 18.26 -10.29 0.33
CA PRO A 440 17.50 -10.84 -0.79
C PRO A 440 16.78 -9.76 -1.61
N ALA A 441 16.16 -8.78 -0.96
CA ALA A 441 15.45 -7.71 -1.66
C ALA A 441 16.35 -6.84 -2.54
N ALA A 442 17.61 -6.62 -2.14
CA ALA A 442 18.59 -5.90 -2.97
C ALA A 442 18.95 -6.70 -4.22
N LYS A 443 19.01 -8.03 -4.14
CA LYS A 443 19.26 -8.91 -5.30
C LYS A 443 18.07 -8.87 -6.27
N ASP A 444 16.86 -8.96 -5.76
CA ASP A 444 15.64 -8.88 -6.57
C ASP A 444 15.50 -7.51 -7.24
N LEU A 445 15.85 -6.43 -6.52
CA LEU A 445 15.89 -5.09 -7.09
C LEU A 445 16.95 -4.96 -8.20
N SER A 446 18.15 -5.53 -7.99
CA SER A 446 19.21 -5.55 -9.01
C SER A 446 18.76 -6.34 -10.25
N HIS A 447 18.11 -7.48 -10.06
CA HIS A 447 17.55 -8.27 -11.16
C HIS A 447 16.44 -7.50 -11.92
N LEU A 448 15.60 -6.74 -11.21
CA LEU A 448 14.63 -5.85 -11.85
C LEU A 448 15.32 -4.79 -12.71
N VAL A 449 16.39 -4.16 -12.21
CA VAL A 449 17.21 -3.20 -12.97
C VAL A 449 17.80 -3.84 -14.23
N GLU A 450 18.31 -5.06 -14.14
CA GLU A 450 18.82 -5.82 -15.29
C GLU A 450 17.71 -6.05 -16.34
N LEU A 451 16.54 -6.54 -15.92
CA LEU A 451 15.38 -6.74 -16.82
C LEU A 451 14.99 -5.45 -17.56
N LEU A 452 14.98 -4.31 -16.89
CA LEU A 452 14.64 -3.02 -17.50
C LEU A 452 15.74 -2.47 -18.42
N SER A 453 16.98 -2.85 -18.19
CA SER A 453 18.14 -2.37 -18.94
C SER A 453 18.47 -3.22 -20.17
N GLU A 454 18.05 -4.50 -20.17
CA GLU A 454 18.29 -5.45 -21.26
C GLU A 454 17.12 -5.53 -22.25
N SER A 455 15.92 -5.12 -21.82
CA SER A 455 14.66 -5.17 -22.57
C SER A 455 14.64 -4.36 -23.86
#